data_22ee1a6d36db734d1ecfbe9dd72acb03
#
_entry.id   22ee1a6d36db734d1ecfbe9dd72acb03
#
_cell.length_a   1.000
_cell.length_b   1.000
_cell.length_c   1.000
_cell.angle_alpha   90.00
_cell.angle_beta   90.00
_cell.angle_gamma   90.00
#
_symmetry.space_group_name_H-M   'P 1'
#
loop_
_entity.id
_entity.type
_entity.pdbx_description
1 polymer ?
#
loop_
_entity_poly.entity_id
_entity_poly.type
_entity_poly.pdbx_seq_one_letter_code
_entity_poly.pdbx_strand_id
1 'polypeptide(L)'
;MTVAKLSLWSVNYYNDTARAVGDAVADRQKANGGLAEYYAERDTRTPVWTCAGDVRVVAELVGLTDGERAGGDADPDVVARWLDAGVAPSGECGRAHGRSGVHGFDLTFCAPKSVSLVRAFGDDVIDKAVSAAHQTAIAEALEYLAAHAGYTRVHNPVTGEKDLQKLPGLVAAAYQHETSRAGDPHLHTHVLVPNRQARADGRLVSIDGTSLFHEARAAGIIYQATLRHELHRLTGIEWGPVDPSTGMAELAGIDPTTIIAWSQRSTQLRQWAASNLTVVEEVSAAQLAAAQKATRPRKPESLSWQELRAQWHADERGFHVSQTAQRQARTEREHTARQAAARVTRTGVAVNRRAV
;
A
#
# COMPACT_ATOMS: atom_id res chain seq x y z
N MET A 1 2.87 -2.94 -6.24
CA MET A 1 3.68 -2.35 -5.14
C MET A 1 5.01 -1.83 -5.68
N THR A 2 5.53 -0.77 -5.12
CA THR A 2 6.90 -0.26 -5.41
C THR A 2 7.73 -0.22 -4.14
N VAL A 3 9.05 -0.33 -4.27
CA VAL A 3 10.00 -0.22 -3.16
C VAL A 3 10.97 0.90 -3.44
N ALA A 4 11.12 1.84 -2.49
CA ALA A 4 12.11 2.91 -2.55
C ALA A 4 12.98 2.93 -1.28
N LYS A 5 14.25 3.32 -1.43
CA LYS A 5 15.14 3.53 -0.29
C LYS A 5 14.87 4.90 0.33
N LEU A 6 14.78 4.93 1.65
CA LEU A 6 14.68 6.17 2.43
C LEU A 6 16.07 6.61 2.88
N SER A 7 16.32 7.90 2.78
CA SER A 7 17.51 8.58 3.30
C SER A 7 17.14 9.41 4.54
N LEU A 8 18.12 10.06 5.15
CA LEU A 8 17.93 10.96 6.28
C LEU A 8 16.82 11.99 5.98
N TRP A 9 15.91 12.19 6.93
CA TRP A 9 14.75 13.10 6.88
C TRP A 9 13.70 12.78 5.81
N SER A 10 13.80 11.66 5.11
CA SER A 10 12.75 11.25 4.15
C SER A 10 11.38 11.11 4.83
N VAL A 11 11.35 10.75 6.09
CA VAL A 11 10.13 10.58 6.90
C VAL A 11 9.38 11.90 7.12
N ASN A 12 10.06 13.05 7.14
CA ASN A 12 9.41 14.35 7.36
C ASN A 12 8.31 14.62 6.33
N TYR A 13 8.50 14.15 5.09
CA TYR A 13 7.47 14.26 4.05
C TYR A 13 6.14 13.61 4.47
N TYR A 14 6.18 12.45 5.12
CA TYR A 14 5.00 11.71 5.55
C TYR A 14 4.41 12.31 6.83
N ASN A 15 5.27 12.61 7.81
CA ASN A 15 4.87 13.23 9.06
C ASN A 15 4.24 14.61 8.87
N ASP A 16 4.81 15.47 8.01
CA ASP A 16 4.24 16.78 7.71
C ASP A 16 2.84 16.66 7.09
N THR A 17 2.61 15.63 6.27
CA THR A 17 1.28 15.38 5.70
C THR A 17 0.29 14.94 6.78
N ALA A 18 0.68 14.04 7.65
CA ALA A 18 -0.15 13.56 8.76
C ALA A 18 -0.48 14.69 9.75
N ARG A 19 0.53 15.50 10.14
CA ARG A 19 0.35 16.65 11.04
C ARG A 19 -0.55 17.73 10.45
N ALA A 20 -0.34 18.12 9.20
CA ALA A 20 -1.13 19.18 8.54
C ALA A 20 -2.62 18.83 8.47
N VAL A 21 -2.93 17.55 8.35
CA VAL A 21 -4.32 17.06 8.39
C VAL A 21 -4.87 17.05 9.82
N GLY A 22 -4.07 16.56 10.78
CA GLY A 22 -4.45 16.57 12.20
C GLY A 22 -4.73 17.98 12.72
N ASP A 23 -3.89 18.94 12.39
CA ASP A 23 -4.06 20.35 12.77
C ASP A 23 -5.32 20.95 12.13
N ALA A 24 -5.57 20.69 10.85
CA ALA A 24 -6.76 21.18 10.15
C ALA A 24 -8.06 20.57 10.72
N VAL A 25 -8.06 19.30 11.14
CA VAL A 25 -9.20 18.66 11.81
C VAL A 25 -9.40 19.24 13.20
N ALA A 26 -8.34 19.42 13.99
CA ALA A 26 -8.40 19.98 15.34
C ALA A 26 -8.93 21.43 15.36
N ASP A 27 -8.50 22.25 14.40
CA ASP A 27 -8.96 23.65 14.30
C ASP A 27 -10.46 23.74 13.93
N ARG A 28 -10.96 22.83 13.09
CA ARG A 28 -12.40 22.75 12.77
C ARG A 28 -13.23 22.23 13.94
N GLN A 29 -12.74 21.27 14.69
CA GLN A 29 -13.41 20.76 15.91
C GLN A 29 -13.57 21.87 16.95
N LYS A 30 -12.57 22.75 17.11
CA LYS A 30 -12.66 23.93 17.96
C LYS A 30 -13.73 24.93 17.47
N ALA A 31 -13.92 25.06 16.16
CA ALA A 31 -14.87 25.97 15.55
C ALA A 31 -16.33 25.48 15.65
N ASN A 32 -16.57 24.16 15.58
CA ASN A 32 -17.91 23.57 15.49
C ASN A 32 -18.47 22.99 16.80
N GLY A 33 -17.70 22.89 17.87
CA GLY A 33 -18.18 22.65 19.24
C GLY A 33 -18.87 21.30 19.52
N GLY A 34 -18.68 20.26 18.69
CA GLY A 34 -19.45 19.02 18.79
C GLY A 34 -18.64 17.75 19.04
N LEU A 35 -18.90 17.07 20.19
CA LEU A 35 -18.36 15.75 20.53
C LEU A 35 -18.84 14.62 19.58
N ALA A 36 -19.97 14.75 18.92
CA ALA A 36 -20.54 13.73 18.04
C ALA A 36 -19.76 13.60 16.71
N GLU A 37 -19.22 14.66 16.20
CA GLU A 37 -18.35 14.68 15.00
C GLU A 37 -16.98 14.06 15.27
N TYR A 38 -16.47 14.14 16.50
CA TYR A 38 -15.21 13.54 16.92
C TYR A 38 -15.13 12.01 16.68
N TYR A 39 -16.26 11.30 16.83
CA TYR A 39 -16.35 9.86 16.59
C TYR A 39 -16.62 9.48 15.13
N ALA A 40 -17.10 10.44 14.31
CA ALA A 40 -17.41 10.21 12.89
C ALA A 40 -16.18 10.42 11.97
N GLU A 41 -15.28 11.31 12.33
CA GLU A 41 -14.07 11.62 11.56
C GLU A 41 -12.81 10.99 12.19
N ARG A 42 -12.69 9.68 12.16
CA ARG A 42 -11.39 9.05 12.29
C ARG A 42 -10.62 9.37 11.02
N ASP A 43 -9.69 10.33 11.09
CA ASP A 43 -8.83 10.63 9.96
C ASP A 43 -8.00 9.38 9.61
N THR A 44 -8.28 8.79 8.45
CA THR A 44 -7.60 7.60 7.93
C THR A 44 -6.10 7.84 7.65
N ARG A 45 -5.63 9.06 7.84
CA ARG A 45 -4.26 9.50 7.54
C ARG A 45 -3.33 9.57 8.76
N THR A 46 -3.84 9.33 9.96
CA THR A 46 -2.97 9.08 11.12
C THR A 46 -2.15 7.83 10.83
N PRO A 47 -0.80 7.91 10.94
CA PRO A 47 0.02 6.73 10.72
C PRO A 47 -0.31 5.67 11.76
N VAL A 48 -0.30 4.40 11.33
CA VAL A 48 -0.57 3.26 12.20
C VAL A 48 0.58 2.27 12.16
N TRP A 49 0.81 1.58 13.28
CA TRP A 49 1.77 0.49 13.31
C TRP A 49 1.26 -0.71 12.51
N THR A 50 2.15 -1.40 11.84
CA THR A 50 1.88 -2.67 11.17
C THR A 50 3.03 -3.64 11.41
N CYS A 51 2.70 -4.90 11.68
CA CYS A 51 3.65 -5.96 11.96
C CYS A 51 3.34 -7.16 11.06
N ALA A 52 4.37 -7.94 10.70
CA ALA A 52 4.24 -9.16 9.93
C ALA A 52 5.25 -10.21 10.38
N GLY A 53 4.96 -11.50 10.18
CA GLY A 53 5.74 -12.62 10.69
C GLY A 53 5.32 -13.02 12.10
N ASP A 54 6.25 -13.28 13.01
CA ASP A 54 5.90 -13.50 14.42
C ASP A 54 5.58 -12.15 15.08
N VAL A 55 4.37 -11.68 14.83
CA VAL A 55 3.87 -10.35 15.21
C VAL A 55 4.05 -10.10 16.71
N ARG A 56 3.83 -11.13 17.55
CA ARG A 56 3.98 -11.00 19.01
C ARG A 56 5.44 -10.76 19.39
N VAL A 57 6.31 -11.60 18.88
CA VAL A 57 7.75 -11.53 19.20
C VAL A 57 8.36 -10.22 18.69
N VAL A 58 8.09 -9.81 17.45
CA VAL A 58 8.72 -8.59 16.93
C VAL A 58 8.19 -7.34 17.60
N ALA A 59 6.90 -7.29 17.97
CA ALA A 59 6.33 -6.16 18.70
C ALA A 59 6.96 -6.03 20.10
N GLU A 60 7.11 -7.14 20.82
CA GLU A 60 7.75 -7.16 22.12
C GLU A 60 9.23 -6.71 22.05
N LEU A 61 9.98 -7.24 21.06
CA LEU A 61 11.40 -6.90 20.88
C LEU A 61 11.65 -5.42 20.56
N VAL A 62 10.71 -4.74 19.91
CA VAL A 62 10.84 -3.31 19.60
C VAL A 62 10.07 -2.41 20.56
N GLY A 63 9.34 -2.98 21.53
CA GLY A 63 8.65 -2.25 22.59
C GLY A 63 7.29 -1.67 22.18
N LEU A 64 6.57 -2.29 21.24
CA LEU A 64 5.20 -1.93 20.93
C LEU A 64 4.24 -2.55 21.95
N THR A 65 3.25 -1.77 22.38
CA THR A 65 2.13 -2.22 23.19
C THR A 65 1.20 -3.14 22.39
N ASP A 66 0.32 -3.87 23.08
CA ASP A 66 -0.69 -4.71 22.43
C ASP A 66 -1.64 -3.90 21.50
N GLY A 67 -1.98 -2.68 21.88
CA GLY A 67 -2.79 -1.78 21.07
C GLY A 67 -2.07 -1.34 19.78
N GLU A 68 -0.80 -0.93 19.90
CA GLU A 68 0.03 -0.55 18.77
C GLU A 68 0.25 -1.73 17.82
N ARG A 69 0.57 -2.91 18.36
CA ARG A 69 0.70 -4.15 17.59
C ARG A 69 -0.56 -4.52 16.81
N ALA A 70 -1.72 -4.22 17.36
CA ALA A 70 -3.03 -4.45 16.71
C ALA A 70 -3.42 -3.39 15.67
N GLY A 71 -2.49 -2.52 15.25
CA GLY A 71 -2.74 -1.44 14.29
C GLY A 71 -3.10 -0.12 14.95
N GLY A 72 -2.63 0.10 16.19
CA GLY A 72 -2.78 1.39 16.87
C GLY A 72 -1.94 2.50 16.24
N ASP A 73 -2.22 3.74 16.65
CA ASP A 73 -1.59 4.94 16.11
C ASP A 73 -0.07 4.90 16.31
N ALA A 74 0.67 5.27 15.28
CA ALA A 74 2.12 5.39 15.30
C ALA A 74 2.50 6.86 15.54
N ASP A 75 3.17 7.13 16.65
CA ASP A 75 3.69 8.47 16.93
C ASP A 75 4.71 8.88 15.86
N PRO A 76 4.46 9.96 15.11
CA PRO A 76 5.35 10.42 14.05
C PRO A 76 6.79 10.71 14.52
N ASP A 77 6.99 11.14 15.78
CA ASP A 77 8.30 11.43 16.31
C ASP A 77 9.06 10.15 16.70
N VAL A 78 8.34 9.11 17.15
CA VAL A 78 8.90 7.77 17.35
C VAL A 78 9.33 7.16 16.04
N VAL A 79 8.48 7.22 15.01
CA VAL A 79 8.79 6.74 13.65
C VAL A 79 10.00 7.47 13.07
N ALA A 80 10.06 8.80 13.22
CA ALA A 80 11.19 9.61 12.76
C ALA A 80 12.49 9.21 13.45
N ARG A 81 12.50 9.04 14.78
CA ARG A 81 13.69 8.59 15.52
C ARG A 81 14.14 7.21 15.09
N TRP A 82 13.22 6.30 14.83
CA TRP A 82 13.58 4.96 14.38
C TRP A 82 14.21 4.97 12.99
N LEU A 83 13.62 5.69 12.04
CA LEU A 83 14.15 5.83 10.69
C LEU A 83 15.47 6.61 10.67
N ASP A 84 15.55 7.76 11.31
CA ASP A 84 16.70 8.66 11.18
C ASP A 84 17.88 8.29 12.10
N ALA A 85 17.59 7.89 13.33
CA ALA A 85 18.60 7.56 14.33
C ALA A 85 18.77 6.05 14.60
N GLY A 86 17.86 5.20 14.10
CA GLY A 86 17.89 3.77 14.35
C GLY A 86 17.47 3.40 15.77
N VAL A 87 16.67 4.26 16.45
CA VAL A 87 16.17 4.06 17.81
C VAL A 87 14.75 3.52 17.75
N ALA A 88 14.53 2.27 18.17
CA ALA A 88 13.21 1.64 18.20
C ALA A 88 12.28 2.30 19.24
N PRO A 89 10.97 2.01 19.21
CA PRO A 89 10.01 2.49 20.21
C PRO A 89 10.41 2.16 21.65
N SER A 90 11.06 1.00 21.90
CA SER A 90 11.63 0.61 23.20
C SER A 90 12.74 1.54 23.72
N GLY A 91 13.30 2.38 22.87
CA GLY A 91 14.52 3.15 23.17
C GLY A 91 15.83 2.43 22.85
N GLU A 92 15.77 1.14 22.48
CA GLU A 92 16.96 0.40 22.04
C GLU A 92 17.51 0.99 20.75
N CYS A 93 18.85 1.03 20.64
CA CYS A 93 19.56 1.63 19.53
C CYS A 93 20.26 0.57 18.68
N GLY A 94 20.03 0.62 17.38
CA GLY A 94 20.85 -0.09 16.39
C GLY A 94 22.17 0.65 16.10
N ARG A 95 23.00 0.06 15.26
CA ARG A 95 24.19 0.75 14.74
C ARG A 95 23.75 2.02 13.99
N ALA A 96 24.39 3.14 14.26
CA ALA A 96 24.13 4.41 13.59
C ALA A 96 24.21 4.26 12.05
N HIS A 97 23.36 5.03 11.35
CA HIS A 97 23.41 5.10 9.90
C HIS A 97 24.63 5.88 9.43
N GLY A 98 25.28 5.43 8.34
CA GLY A 98 26.32 6.21 7.68
C GLY A 98 25.69 7.39 6.91
N ARG A 99 26.51 8.37 6.52
CA ARG A 99 26.07 9.58 5.79
C ARG A 99 25.22 9.30 4.54
N SER A 100 25.53 8.22 3.80
CA SER A 100 24.79 7.75 2.62
C SER A 100 24.02 6.46 2.90
N GLY A 101 23.75 6.18 4.19
CA GLY A 101 23.10 4.96 4.61
C GLY A 101 21.62 4.91 4.16
N VAL A 102 21.11 3.70 3.99
CA VAL A 102 19.67 3.47 3.84
C VAL A 102 19.05 3.48 5.22
N HIS A 103 18.16 4.42 5.47
CA HIS A 103 17.48 4.60 6.76
C HIS A 103 16.25 3.70 6.90
N GLY A 104 15.61 3.38 5.78
CA GLY A 104 14.45 2.50 5.70
C GLY A 104 14.06 2.23 4.25
N PHE A 105 12.92 1.57 4.12
CA PHE A 105 12.31 1.27 2.82
C PHE A 105 10.86 1.73 2.83
N ASP A 106 10.45 2.44 1.78
CA ASP A 106 9.06 2.77 1.50
C ASP A 106 8.47 1.72 0.58
N LEU A 107 7.54 0.96 1.10
CA LEU A 107 6.74 -0.01 0.35
C LEU A 107 5.41 0.66 0.01
N THR A 108 5.25 1.13 -1.24
CA THR A 108 4.03 1.82 -1.63
C THR A 108 3.04 0.86 -2.28
N PHE A 109 1.87 0.70 -1.66
CA PHE A 109 0.74 -0.09 -2.14
C PHE A 109 -0.32 0.82 -2.74
N CYS A 110 -0.61 0.69 -4.03
CA CYS A 110 -1.60 1.50 -4.73
C CYS A 110 -2.78 0.64 -5.19
N ALA A 111 -3.98 1.04 -4.83
CA ALA A 111 -5.20 0.47 -5.38
C ALA A 111 -5.36 0.87 -6.86
N PRO A 112 -6.02 0.05 -7.69
CA PRO A 112 -6.43 0.45 -9.04
C PRO A 112 -7.24 1.74 -9.02
N LYS A 113 -7.20 2.50 -10.11
CA LYS A 113 -7.89 3.80 -10.19
C LYS A 113 -9.39 3.64 -9.98
N SER A 114 -10.01 2.64 -10.57
CA SER A 114 -11.43 2.36 -10.40
C SER A 114 -11.83 2.12 -8.95
N VAL A 115 -10.99 1.44 -8.16
CA VAL A 115 -11.22 1.22 -6.72
C VAL A 115 -11.18 2.55 -5.96
N SER A 116 -10.20 3.41 -6.27
CA SER A 116 -10.12 4.75 -5.69
C SER A 116 -11.34 5.61 -6.00
N LEU A 117 -11.86 5.50 -7.23
CA LEU A 117 -13.06 6.21 -7.68
C LEU A 117 -14.33 5.66 -6.98
N VAL A 118 -14.51 4.34 -6.95
CA VAL A 118 -15.66 3.73 -6.26
C VAL A 118 -15.67 4.11 -4.78
N ARG A 119 -14.51 4.16 -4.13
CA ARG A 119 -14.40 4.63 -2.75
C ARG A 119 -14.78 6.12 -2.60
N ALA A 120 -14.28 6.98 -3.50
CA ALA A 120 -14.53 8.43 -3.46
C ALA A 120 -16.00 8.79 -3.69
N PHE A 121 -16.66 8.10 -4.60
CA PHE A 121 -18.03 8.38 -5.04
C PHE A 121 -19.09 7.46 -4.43
N GLY A 122 -18.69 6.37 -3.77
CA GLY A 122 -19.59 5.43 -3.12
C GLY A 122 -20.16 5.96 -1.81
N ASP A 123 -21.04 5.18 -1.21
CA ASP A 123 -21.55 5.43 0.15
C ASP A 123 -20.52 4.96 1.22
N ASP A 124 -20.89 5.15 2.49
CA ASP A 124 -20.04 4.77 3.63
C ASP A 124 -19.82 3.25 3.74
N VAL A 125 -20.74 2.45 3.20
CA VAL A 125 -20.59 0.98 3.19
C VAL A 125 -19.48 0.60 2.20
N ILE A 126 -19.47 1.20 1.04
CA ILE A 126 -18.44 1.02 0.02
C ILE A 126 -17.09 1.56 0.51
N ASP A 127 -17.04 2.74 1.13
CA ASP A 127 -15.81 3.30 1.69
C ASP A 127 -15.17 2.35 2.72
N LYS A 128 -15.96 1.86 3.68
CA LYS A 128 -15.52 0.89 4.69
C LYS A 128 -15.05 -0.42 4.07
N ALA A 129 -15.78 -0.94 3.07
CA ALA A 129 -15.43 -2.18 2.38
C ALA A 129 -14.10 -2.05 1.61
N VAL A 130 -13.89 -0.95 0.88
CA VAL A 130 -12.63 -0.68 0.17
C VAL A 130 -11.48 -0.52 1.15
N SER A 131 -11.69 0.21 2.25
CA SER A 131 -10.67 0.40 3.29
C SER A 131 -10.26 -0.93 3.93
N ALA A 132 -11.23 -1.78 4.31
CA ALA A 132 -10.97 -3.10 4.87
C ALA A 132 -10.23 -4.02 3.89
N ALA A 133 -10.67 -4.07 2.62
CA ALA A 133 -10.03 -4.88 1.59
C ALA A 133 -8.58 -4.41 1.33
N HIS A 134 -8.34 -3.10 1.31
CA HIS A 134 -7.02 -2.52 1.13
C HIS A 134 -6.06 -2.87 2.28
N GLN A 135 -6.52 -2.74 3.52
CA GLN A 135 -5.73 -3.09 4.71
C GLN A 135 -5.41 -4.58 4.76
N THR A 136 -6.39 -5.46 4.50
CA THR A 136 -6.16 -6.91 4.43
C THR A 136 -5.13 -7.25 3.34
N ALA A 137 -5.24 -6.63 2.17
CA ALA A 137 -4.31 -6.88 1.08
C ALA A 137 -2.87 -6.43 1.39
N ILE A 138 -2.70 -5.33 2.14
CA ILE A 138 -1.39 -4.88 2.62
C ILE A 138 -0.84 -5.88 3.63
N ALA A 139 -1.65 -6.33 4.59
CA ALA A 139 -1.23 -7.29 5.62
C ALA A 139 -0.73 -8.60 4.99
N GLU A 140 -1.47 -9.18 4.04
CA GLU A 140 -1.07 -10.40 3.32
C GLU A 140 0.25 -10.22 2.53
N ALA A 141 0.43 -9.07 1.89
CA ALA A 141 1.66 -8.77 1.17
C ALA A 141 2.85 -8.59 2.13
N LEU A 142 2.63 -8.00 3.31
CA LEU A 142 3.67 -7.86 4.34
C LEU A 142 4.02 -9.20 4.98
N GLU A 143 3.06 -10.10 5.21
CA GLU A 143 3.31 -11.47 5.67
C GLU A 143 4.20 -12.22 4.65
N TYR A 144 3.89 -12.09 3.36
CA TYR A 144 4.74 -12.66 2.32
C TYR A 144 6.17 -12.10 2.39
N LEU A 145 6.33 -10.78 2.52
CA LEU A 145 7.65 -10.14 2.62
C LEU A 145 8.39 -10.55 3.90
N ALA A 146 7.71 -10.64 5.04
CA ALA A 146 8.31 -11.13 6.26
C ALA A 146 8.78 -12.58 6.09
N ALA A 147 8.03 -13.42 5.37
CA ALA A 147 8.39 -14.80 5.10
C ALA A 147 9.56 -14.95 4.12
N HIS A 148 9.64 -14.15 3.06
CA HIS A 148 10.55 -14.35 1.92
C HIS A 148 11.65 -13.29 1.78
N ALA A 149 11.51 -12.14 2.43
CA ALA A 149 12.47 -11.02 2.38
C ALA A 149 12.92 -10.50 3.76
N GLY A 150 12.35 -11.02 4.85
CA GLY A 150 12.69 -10.65 6.22
C GLY A 150 14.03 -11.23 6.67
N TYR A 151 15.14 -10.77 6.10
CA TYR A 151 16.50 -11.25 6.41
C TYR A 151 17.44 -10.11 6.81
N THR A 152 18.47 -10.47 7.58
CA THR A 152 19.67 -9.68 7.81
C THR A 152 20.91 -10.44 7.36
N ARG A 153 22.00 -9.72 7.12
CA ARG A 153 23.29 -10.33 6.77
C ARG A 153 24.19 -10.43 8.00
N VAL A 154 24.62 -11.64 8.31
CA VAL A 154 25.54 -11.95 9.42
C VAL A 154 26.84 -12.47 8.85
N HIS A 155 27.95 -11.98 9.41
CA HIS A 155 29.29 -12.46 9.03
C HIS A 155 29.47 -13.92 9.47
N ASN A 156 29.88 -14.78 8.56
CA ASN A 156 30.23 -16.16 8.84
C ASN A 156 31.76 -16.22 9.09
N PRO A 157 32.18 -16.51 10.33
CA PRO A 157 33.62 -16.52 10.67
C PRO A 157 34.39 -17.68 10.03
N VAL A 158 33.69 -18.70 9.54
CA VAL A 158 34.33 -19.88 8.92
C VAL A 158 34.63 -19.64 7.44
N THR A 159 33.64 -19.07 6.71
CA THR A 159 33.77 -18.84 5.27
C THR A 159 34.29 -17.45 4.93
N GLY A 160 34.21 -16.48 5.86
CA GLY A 160 34.47 -15.07 5.62
C GLY A 160 33.37 -14.34 4.84
N GLU A 161 32.33 -15.06 4.43
CA GLU A 161 31.19 -14.51 3.70
C GLU A 161 30.10 -13.99 4.64
N LYS A 162 29.01 -13.47 4.06
CA LYS A 162 27.82 -13.02 4.79
C LYS A 162 26.66 -13.94 4.49
N ASP A 163 26.20 -14.65 5.51
CA ASP A 163 25.00 -15.47 5.44
C ASP A 163 23.73 -14.65 5.66
N LEU A 164 22.64 -15.07 5.04
CA LEU A 164 21.31 -14.53 5.33
C LEU A 164 20.74 -15.22 6.56
N GLN A 165 20.44 -14.42 7.58
CA GLN A 165 19.74 -14.87 8.78
C GLN A 165 18.33 -14.31 8.79
N LYS A 166 17.34 -15.19 9.04
CA LYS A 166 15.94 -14.81 9.13
C LYS A 166 15.69 -13.92 10.34
N LEU A 167 14.90 -12.86 10.14
CA LEU A 167 14.32 -12.05 11.21
C LEU A 167 13.01 -12.71 11.69
N PRO A 168 12.62 -12.54 12.98
CA PRO A 168 11.34 -13.03 13.47
C PRO A 168 10.14 -12.46 12.70
N GLY A 169 10.26 -11.24 12.22
CA GLY A 169 9.27 -10.55 11.41
C GLY A 169 9.71 -9.13 11.07
N LEU A 170 8.77 -8.33 10.61
CA LEU A 170 8.97 -6.93 10.23
C LEU A 170 7.99 -6.04 11.01
N VAL A 171 8.46 -4.87 11.42
CA VAL A 171 7.64 -3.81 12.00
C VAL A 171 7.79 -2.55 11.14
N ALA A 172 6.68 -1.90 10.85
CA ALA A 172 6.63 -0.73 9.99
C ALA A 172 5.54 0.26 10.44
N ALA A 173 5.59 1.47 9.92
CA ALA A 173 4.52 2.46 10.05
C ALA A 173 3.84 2.68 8.70
N ALA A 174 2.51 2.58 8.66
CA ALA A 174 1.70 2.73 7.47
C ALA A 174 1.07 4.13 7.42
N TYR A 175 1.29 4.86 6.32
CA TYR A 175 0.75 6.19 6.02
C TYR A 175 -0.18 6.08 4.83
N GLN A 176 -1.49 6.18 5.07
CA GLN A 176 -2.48 6.14 4.00
C GLN A 176 -2.68 7.53 3.40
N HIS A 177 -2.75 7.59 2.08
CA HIS A 177 -3.04 8.80 1.32
C HIS A 177 -4.24 8.57 0.39
N GLU A 178 -5.05 9.62 0.20
CA GLU A 178 -6.30 9.55 -0.54
C GLU A 178 -6.22 10.18 -1.94
N THR A 179 -5.20 11.01 -2.18
CA THR A 179 -5.10 11.83 -3.39
C THR A 179 -3.78 11.62 -4.12
N SER A 180 -3.83 11.74 -5.45
CA SER A 180 -2.63 11.99 -6.24
C SER A 180 -2.13 13.43 -6.03
N ARG A 181 -0.92 13.75 -6.51
CA ARG A 181 -0.42 15.13 -6.49
C ARG A 181 -1.19 16.09 -7.41
N ALA A 182 -2.06 15.58 -8.26
CA ALA A 182 -2.97 16.37 -9.07
C ALA A 182 -4.35 16.56 -8.43
N GLY A 183 -4.56 16.06 -7.19
CA GLY A 183 -5.82 16.15 -6.47
C GLY A 183 -6.85 15.09 -6.85
N ASP A 184 -6.57 14.17 -7.77
CA ASP A 184 -7.49 13.10 -8.13
C ASP A 184 -7.59 12.05 -7.03
N PRO A 185 -8.73 11.32 -6.89
CA PRO A 185 -8.84 10.18 -6.01
C PRO A 185 -7.74 9.14 -6.29
N HIS A 186 -6.96 8.80 -5.28
CA HIS A 186 -5.87 7.84 -5.42
C HIS A 186 -5.53 7.21 -4.07
N LEU A 187 -6.22 6.12 -3.76
CA LEU A 187 -5.95 5.34 -2.55
C LEU A 187 -4.60 4.64 -2.66
N HIS A 188 -3.67 5.02 -1.79
CA HIS A 188 -2.40 4.35 -1.66
C HIS A 188 -1.86 4.48 -0.24
N THR A 189 -1.07 3.49 0.17
CA THR A 189 -0.46 3.46 1.49
C THR A 189 1.04 3.29 1.35
N HIS A 190 1.79 4.17 2.00
CA HIS A 190 3.21 4.05 2.20
C HIS A 190 3.48 3.28 3.49
N VAL A 191 4.07 2.10 3.39
CA VAL A 191 4.51 1.31 4.55
C VAL A 191 6.00 1.52 4.72
N LEU A 192 6.37 2.31 5.72
CA LEU A 192 7.76 2.68 6.01
C LEU A 192 8.38 1.63 6.94
N VAL A 193 9.28 0.84 6.40
CA VAL A 193 10.02 -0.20 7.13
C VAL A 193 11.36 0.38 7.56
N PRO A 194 11.60 0.64 8.86
CA PRO A 194 12.92 1.11 9.34
C PRO A 194 14.00 0.09 9.05
N ASN A 195 15.18 0.57 8.62
CA ASN A 195 16.32 -0.31 8.33
C ASN A 195 17.06 -0.76 9.61
N ARG A 196 16.38 -0.78 10.75
CA ARG A 196 16.84 -1.36 12.00
C ARG A 196 15.70 -2.20 12.55
N GLN A 197 15.69 -3.47 12.14
CA GLN A 197 14.70 -4.45 12.59
C GLN A 197 15.28 -5.33 13.70
N ALA A 198 14.44 -5.81 14.61
CA ALA A 198 14.87 -6.67 15.69
C ALA A 198 15.21 -8.09 15.20
N ARG A 199 16.37 -8.58 15.57
CA ARG A 199 16.75 -9.99 15.48
C ARG A 199 16.26 -10.73 16.72
N ALA A 200 16.20 -12.06 16.67
CA ALA A 200 15.69 -12.90 17.76
C ALA A 200 16.46 -12.74 19.10
N ASP A 201 17.69 -12.24 19.07
CA ASP A 201 18.48 -11.93 20.26
C ASP A 201 18.26 -10.50 20.81
N GLY A 202 17.25 -9.78 20.27
CA GLY A 202 16.90 -8.42 20.67
C GLY A 202 17.73 -7.32 20.00
N ARG A 203 18.80 -7.65 19.29
CA ARG A 203 19.64 -6.63 18.64
C ARG A 203 18.94 -6.05 17.41
N LEU A 204 19.01 -4.73 17.26
CA LEU A 204 18.55 -4.04 16.07
C LEU A 204 19.61 -4.12 14.96
N VAL A 205 19.26 -4.75 13.84
CA VAL A 205 20.14 -5.04 12.72
C VAL A 205 19.57 -4.50 11.41
N SER A 206 20.44 -4.28 10.42
CA SER A 206 19.98 -3.85 9.07
C SER A 206 19.25 -4.98 8.37
N ILE A 207 18.13 -4.64 7.75
CA ILE A 207 17.42 -5.57 6.85
C ILE A 207 18.21 -5.75 5.54
N ASP A 208 18.14 -6.92 4.93
CA ASP A 208 18.67 -7.16 3.58
C ASP A 208 17.77 -6.54 2.51
N GLY A 209 18.12 -5.33 2.08
CA GLY A 209 17.36 -4.64 1.05
C GLY A 209 17.30 -5.37 -0.29
N THR A 210 18.30 -6.21 -0.63
CA THR A 210 18.32 -6.97 -1.89
C THR A 210 17.12 -7.94 -1.94
N SER A 211 16.86 -8.66 -0.85
CA SER A 211 15.72 -9.56 -0.74
C SER A 211 14.39 -8.79 -0.88
N LEU A 212 14.24 -7.61 -0.26
CA LEU A 212 13.04 -6.79 -0.40
C LEU A 212 12.76 -6.37 -1.85
N PHE A 213 13.80 -5.93 -2.58
CA PHE A 213 13.65 -5.55 -3.99
C PHE A 213 13.33 -6.76 -4.88
N HIS A 214 13.91 -7.92 -4.59
CA HIS A 214 13.67 -9.14 -5.34
C HIS A 214 12.22 -9.61 -5.21
N GLU A 215 11.67 -9.58 -4.00
CA GLU A 215 10.32 -10.06 -3.71
C GLU A 215 9.22 -9.01 -3.96
N ALA A 216 9.58 -7.78 -4.30
CA ALA A 216 8.64 -6.67 -4.47
C ALA A 216 7.51 -6.96 -5.47
N ARG A 217 7.83 -7.63 -6.58
CA ARG A 217 6.84 -7.95 -7.61
C ARG A 217 5.83 -8.99 -7.13
N ALA A 218 6.30 -10.05 -6.48
CA ALA A 218 5.45 -11.10 -5.94
C ALA A 218 4.50 -10.55 -4.86
N ALA A 219 5.04 -9.76 -3.92
CA ALA A 219 4.22 -9.06 -2.92
C ALA A 219 3.18 -8.12 -3.54
N GLY A 220 3.53 -7.44 -4.63
CA GLY A 220 2.60 -6.60 -5.38
C GLY A 220 1.46 -7.38 -6.03
N ILE A 221 1.74 -8.56 -6.58
CA ILE A 221 0.72 -9.45 -7.17
C ILE A 221 -0.20 -10.01 -6.07
N ILE A 222 0.35 -10.42 -4.93
CA ILE A 222 -0.41 -10.87 -3.76
C ILE A 222 -1.36 -9.77 -3.30
N TYR A 223 -0.85 -8.55 -3.09
CA TYR A 223 -1.67 -7.40 -2.73
C TYR A 223 -2.85 -7.22 -3.70
N GLN A 224 -2.61 -7.23 -5.02
CA GLN A 224 -3.66 -7.04 -6.02
C GLN A 224 -4.67 -8.19 -6.02
N ALA A 225 -4.21 -9.43 -5.84
CA ALA A 225 -5.09 -10.61 -5.78
C ALA A 225 -5.98 -10.60 -4.53
N THR A 226 -5.41 -10.30 -3.37
CA THR A 226 -6.14 -10.21 -2.09
C THR A 226 -7.13 -9.04 -2.12
N LEU A 227 -6.73 -7.86 -2.63
CA LEU A 227 -7.63 -6.71 -2.78
C LEU A 227 -8.86 -7.08 -3.64
N ARG A 228 -8.65 -7.77 -4.76
CA ARG A 228 -9.76 -8.23 -5.62
C ARG A 228 -10.68 -9.20 -4.90
N HIS A 229 -10.10 -10.19 -4.24
CA HIS A 229 -10.86 -11.20 -3.51
C HIS A 229 -11.72 -10.55 -2.42
N GLU A 230 -11.10 -9.77 -1.56
CA GLU A 230 -11.77 -9.15 -0.40
C GLU A 230 -12.83 -8.13 -0.81
N LEU A 231 -12.52 -7.26 -1.78
CA LEU A 231 -13.50 -6.28 -2.24
C LEU A 231 -14.71 -6.95 -2.90
N HIS A 232 -14.48 -7.99 -3.72
CA HIS A 232 -15.59 -8.77 -4.29
C HIS A 232 -16.41 -9.46 -3.18
N ARG A 233 -15.76 -10.08 -2.19
CA ARG A 233 -16.41 -10.75 -1.06
C ARG A 233 -17.29 -9.79 -0.25
N LEU A 234 -16.82 -8.57 -0.01
CA LEU A 234 -17.51 -7.58 0.81
C LEU A 234 -18.66 -6.87 0.07
N THR A 235 -18.53 -6.67 -1.24
CA THR A 235 -19.44 -5.79 -2.00
C THR A 235 -20.15 -6.49 -3.16
N GLY A 236 -19.66 -7.64 -3.60
CA GLY A 236 -20.13 -8.30 -4.82
C GLY A 236 -19.76 -7.56 -6.12
N ILE A 237 -18.93 -6.52 -6.06
CA ILE A 237 -18.45 -5.79 -7.25
C ILE A 237 -17.55 -6.71 -8.07
N GLU A 238 -17.79 -6.76 -9.37
CA GLU A 238 -17.05 -7.57 -10.32
C GLU A 238 -15.86 -6.82 -10.93
N TRP A 239 -14.89 -7.59 -11.36
CA TRP A 239 -13.64 -7.09 -11.91
C TRP A 239 -13.55 -7.33 -13.42
N GLY A 240 -12.84 -6.47 -14.12
CA GLY A 240 -12.41 -6.64 -15.48
C GLY A 240 -11.23 -7.62 -15.62
N PRO A 241 -10.66 -7.74 -16.83
CA PRO A 241 -9.52 -8.60 -17.10
C PRO A 241 -8.30 -8.23 -16.22
N VAL A 242 -7.61 -9.27 -15.74
CA VAL A 242 -6.38 -9.12 -14.94
C VAL A 242 -5.18 -9.03 -15.87
N ASP A 243 -4.36 -8.00 -15.70
CA ASP A 243 -3.05 -7.93 -16.33
C ASP A 243 -2.13 -9.00 -15.71
N PRO A 244 -1.66 -9.99 -16.46
CA PRO A 244 -0.85 -11.08 -15.94
C PRO A 244 0.56 -10.63 -15.50
N SER A 245 1.01 -9.48 -15.98
CA SER A 245 2.34 -8.94 -15.65
C SER A 245 2.40 -8.26 -14.28
N THR A 246 1.31 -7.59 -13.89
CA THR A 246 1.21 -6.79 -12.66
C THR A 246 0.23 -7.37 -11.65
N GLY A 247 -0.65 -8.27 -12.08
CA GLY A 247 -1.79 -8.73 -11.28
C GLY A 247 -2.88 -7.67 -11.10
N MET A 248 -2.79 -6.51 -11.72
CA MET A 248 -3.79 -5.44 -11.62
C MET A 248 -5.01 -5.74 -12.48
N ALA A 249 -6.16 -5.25 -12.04
CA ALA A 249 -7.38 -5.17 -12.83
C ALA A 249 -8.15 -3.90 -12.42
N GLU A 250 -8.92 -3.34 -13.34
CA GLU A 250 -9.91 -2.33 -13.00
C GLU A 250 -11.26 -2.99 -12.73
N LEU A 251 -12.14 -2.31 -12.02
CA LEU A 251 -13.49 -2.80 -11.76
C LEU A 251 -14.29 -2.83 -13.08
N ALA A 252 -15.10 -3.87 -13.29
CA ALA A 252 -15.96 -3.96 -14.43
C ALA A 252 -16.99 -2.82 -14.46
N GLY A 253 -17.37 -2.36 -15.65
CA GLY A 253 -18.40 -1.34 -15.82
C GLY A 253 -17.98 0.10 -15.60
N ILE A 254 -16.69 0.36 -15.43
CA ILE A 254 -16.14 1.71 -15.42
C ILE A 254 -15.49 1.98 -16.77
N ASP A 255 -15.91 3.07 -17.41
CA ASP A 255 -15.39 3.45 -18.71
C ASP A 255 -13.89 3.82 -18.60
N PRO A 256 -13.02 3.28 -19.48
CA PRO A 256 -11.60 3.64 -19.51
C PRO A 256 -11.35 5.15 -19.68
N THR A 257 -12.22 5.88 -20.36
CA THR A 257 -12.12 7.33 -20.51
C THR A 257 -12.31 8.05 -19.16
N THR A 258 -13.20 7.54 -18.31
CA THR A 258 -13.38 8.02 -16.93
C THR A 258 -12.11 7.78 -16.10
N ILE A 259 -11.50 6.60 -16.21
CA ILE A 259 -10.24 6.28 -15.52
C ILE A 259 -9.14 7.26 -15.96
N ILE A 260 -9.02 7.53 -17.26
CA ILE A 260 -8.04 8.47 -17.82
C ILE A 260 -8.31 9.89 -17.33
N ALA A 261 -9.56 10.36 -17.37
CA ALA A 261 -9.96 11.69 -16.91
C ALA A 261 -9.59 11.94 -15.44
N TRP A 262 -9.75 10.93 -14.59
CA TRP A 262 -9.39 10.97 -13.18
C TRP A 262 -7.93 10.54 -12.89
N SER A 263 -7.07 10.40 -13.92
CA SER A 263 -5.66 10.04 -13.81
C SER A 263 -4.73 11.18 -14.27
N GLN A 264 -5.06 12.43 -13.92
CA GLN A 264 -4.36 13.64 -14.40
C GLN A 264 -2.86 13.57 -14.15
N ARG A 265 -2.42 13.12 -12.97
CA ARG A 265 -0.99 13.02 -12.67
C ARG A 265 -0.26 12.06 -13.61
N SER A 266 -0.84 10.90 -13.89
CA SER A 266 -0.28 9.93 -14.84
C SER A 266 -0.20 10.51 -16.25
N THR A 267 -1.24 11.21 -16.67
CA THR A 267 -1.31 11.88 -17.98
C THR A 267 -0.23 12.97 -18.09
N GLN A 268 -0.07 13.82 -17.10
CA GLN A 268 0.98 14.85 -17.04
C GLN A 268 2.38 14.26 -17.13
N LEU A 269 2.65 13.16 -16.42
CA LEU A 269 3.95 12.49 -16.43
C LEU A 269 4.26 11.92 -17.81
N ARG A 270 3.30 11.27 -18.46
CA ARG A 270 3.46 10.69 -19.80
C ARG A 270 3.66 11.78 -20.85
N GLN A 271 2.89 12.87 -20.78
CA GLN A 271 3.03 14.02 -21.66
C GLN A 271 4.42 14.67 -21.51
N TRP A 272 4.86 14.89 -20.27
CA TRP A 272 6.18 15.44 -20.02
C TRP A 272 7.28 14.54 -20.56
N ALA A 273 7.19 13.23 -20.32
CA ALA A 273 8.17 12.25 -20.82
C ALA A 273 8.20 12.24 -22.36
N ALA A 274 7.05 12.23 -23.02
CA ALA A 274 6.95 12.28 -24.47
C ALA A 274 7.56 13.56 -25.06
N SER A 275 7.44 14.68 -24.36
CA SER A 275 7.97 15.98 -24.83
C SER A 275 9.46 16.20 -24.53
N ASN A 276 10.04 15.50 -23.54
CA ASN A 276 11.37 15.78 -23.03
C ASN A 276 12.36 14.59 -23.13
N LEU A 277 11.86 13.38 -23.41
CA LEU A 277 12.68 12.17 -23.46
C LEU A 277 12.43 11.40 -24.78
N THR A 278 13.41 10.62 -25.19
CA THR A 278 13.23 9.71 -26.34
C THR A 278 12.39 8.52 -25.91
N VAL A 279 11.14 8.44 -26.37
CA VAL A 279 10.20 7.33 -26.13
C VAL A 279 10.11 6.51 -27.40
N VAL A 280 10.44 5.20 -27.35
CA VAL A 280 10.49 4.33 -28.54
C VAL A 280 9.13 3.70 -28.82
N GLU A 281 8.50 3.07 -27.84
CA GLU A 281 7.15 2.47 -27.96
C GLU A 281 6.22 2.99 -26.89
N GLU A 282 6.59 2.76 -25.63
CA GLU A 282 5.87 3.25 -24.45
C GLU A 282 6.81 3.93 -23.45
N VAL A 283 6.24 4.81 -22.63
CA VAL A 283 7.01 5.49 -21.57
C VAL A 283 7.40 4.47 -20.51
N SER A 284 8.69 4.22 -20.36
CA SER A 284 9.25 3.27 -19.40
C SER A 284 9.10 3.74 -17.93
N ALA A 285 9.20 2.81 -16.99
CA ALA A 285 9.18 3.12 -15.55
C ALA A 285 10.30 4.11 -15.15
N ALA A 286 11.51 3.99 -15.76
CA ALA A 286 12.61 4.91 -15.51
C ALA A 286 12.30 6.33 -16.03
N GLN A 287 11.68 6.45 -17.20
CA GLN A 287 11.24 7.73 -17.77
C GLN A 287 10.13 8.37 -16.94
N LEU A 288 9.17 7.58 -16.43
CA LEU A 288 8.16 8.08 -15.50
C LEU A 288 8.78 8.56 -14.18
N ALA A 289 9.79 7.87 -13.66
CA ALA A 289 10.51 8.30 -12.46
C ALA A 289 11.29 9.62 -12.70
N ALA A 290 11.90 9.78 -13.87
CA ALA A 290 12.56 11.03 -14.28
C ALA A 290 11.53 12.18 -14.39
N ALA A 291 10.38 11.94 -15.04
CA ALA A 291 9.29 12.89 -15.15
C ALA A 291 8.74 13.28 -13.76
N GLN A 292 8.58 12.32 -12.84
CA GLN A 292 8.17 12.57 -11.46
C GLN A 292 9.13 13.53 -10.74
N LYS A 293 10.43 13.31 -10.89
CA LYS A 293 11.46 14.15 -10.27
C LYS A 293 11.46 15.56 -10.86
N ALA A 294 11.33 15.68 -12.19
CA ALA A 294 11.38 16.95 -12.91
C ALA A 294 10.12 17.81 -12.69
N THR A 295 8.95 17.19 -12.55
CA THR A 295 7.66 17.89 -12.53
C THR A 295 6.94 17.79 -11.18
N ARG A 296 7.69 17.72 -10.07
CA ARG A 296 7.09 17.53 -8.74
C ARG A 296 6.24 18.74 -8.32
N PRO A 297 4.90 18.71 -8.41
CA PRO A 297 4.06 19.84 -8.00
C PRO A 297 4.06 19.97 -6.48
N ARG A 298 3.58 21.13 -5.99
CA ARG A 298 3.31 21.33 -4.56
C ARG A 298 2.28 20.30 -4.11
N LYS A 299 2.29 19.98 -2.80
CA LYS A 299 1.23 19.13 -2.21
C LYS A 299 -0.13 19.79 -2.41
N PRO A 300 -1.21 19.03 -2.68
CA PRO A 300 -2.58 19.53 -2.53
C PRO A 300 -2.79 20.05 -1.11
N GLU A 301 -3.74 20.95 -0.94
CA GLU A 301 -4.12 21.44 0.38
C GLU A 301 -4.56 20.28 1.29
N SER A 302 -4.39 20.47 2.61
CA SER A 302 -4.77 19.48 3.62
C SER A 302 -6.28 19.51 3.83
N LEU A 303 -7.04 18.87 2.92
CA LEU A 303 -8.48 18.72 3.01
C LEU A 303 -8.84 17.44 3.78
N SER A 304 -9.93 17.46 4.56
CA SER A 304 -10.49 16.27 5.17
C SER A 304 -11.03 15.30 4.11
N TRP A 305 -11.29 14.05 4.50
CA TRP A 305 -11.88 13.06 3.59
C TRP A 305 -13.25 13.53 3.06
N GLN A 306 -14.07 14.14 3.90
CA GLN A 306 -15.38 14.66 3.52
C GLN A 306 -15.28 15.82 2.52
N GLU A 307 -14.37 16.75 2.73
CA GLU A 307 -14.12 17.86 1.80
C GLU A 307 -13.58 17.38 0.45
N LEU A 308 -12.67 16.41 0.46
CA LEU A 308 -12.18 15.78 -0.77
C LEU A 308 -13.34 15.14 -1.54
N ARG A 309 -14.20 14.37 -0.87
CA ARG A 309 -15.39 13.77 -1.50
C ARG A 309 -16.34 14.84 -2.05
N ALA A 310 -16.63 15.88 -1.27
CA ALA A 310 -17.49 16.97 -1.72
C ALA A 310 -16.94 17.68 -2.96
N GLN A 311 -15.64 17.94 -2.99
CA GLN A 311 -14.95 18.52 -4.14
C GLN A 311 -15.06 17.62 -5.39
N TRP A 312 -14.82 16.30 -5.25
CA TRP A 312 -14.93 15.37 -6.37
C TRP A 312 -16.36 15.21 -6.87
N HIS A 313 -17.35 15.17 -5.95
CA HIS A 313 -18.75 15.10 -6.33
C HIS A 313 -19.25 16.33 -7.09
N ALA A 314 -18.65 17.50 -6.85
CA ALA A 314 -18.95 18.74 -7.56
C ALA A 314 -18.20 18.87 -8.90
N ASP A 315 -17.27 17.97 -9.20
CA ASP A 315 -16.45 18.01 -10.42
C ASP A 315 -17.27 17.56 -11.64
N GLU A 316 -17.17 18.31 -12.74
CA GLU A 316 -17.92 18.05 -13.98
C GLU A 316 -17.56 16.71 -14.67
N ARG A 317 -16.39 16.14 -14.35
CA ARG A 317 -15.98 14.84 -14.89
C ARG A 317 -16.94 13.71 -14.52
N GLY A 318 -17.59 13.80 -13.36
CA GLY A 318 -18.54 12.82 -12.86
C GLY A 318 -17.95 11.41 -12.69
N PHE A 319 -18.78 10.49 -12.21
CA PHE A 319 -18.41 9.07 -12.11
C PHE A 319 -19.64 8.20 -12.25
N HIS A 320 -19.54 7.13 -13.04
CA HIS A 320 -20.63 6.18 -13.24
C HIS A 320 -20.11 4.75 -13.36
N VAL A 321 -20.86 3.80 -12.79
CA VAL A 321 -20.62 2.35 -12.94
C VAL A 321 -21.76 1.71 -13.70
N SER A 322 -21.45 1.07 -14.83
CA SER A 322 -22.43 0.37 -15.64
C SER A 322 -22.91 -0.93 -14.96
N GLN A 323 -24.16 -0.94 -14.51
CA GLN A 323 -24.77 -2.13 -13.91
C GLN A 323 -24.92 -3.30 -14.91
N THR A 324 -25.09 -2.99 -16.19
CA THR A 324 -25.15 -4.01 -17.24
C THR A 324 -23.81 -4.72 -17.39
N ALA A 325 -22.70 -3.97 -17.43
CA ALA A 325 -21.36 -4.55 -17.50
C ALA A 325 -21.00 -5.36 -16.24
N GLN A 326 -21.43 -4.91 -15.06
CA GLN A 326 -21.27 -5.68 -13.81
C GLN A 326 -22.01 -7.03 -13.88
N ARG A 327 -23.23 -7.07 -14.42
CA ARG A 327 -24.01 -8.31 -14.59
C ARG A 327 -23.33 -9.24 -15.60
N GLN A 328 -22.82 -8.72 -16.71
CA GLN A 328 -22.09 -9.51 -17.70
C GLN A 328 -20.83 -10.15 -17.10
N ALA A 329 -20.01 -9.35 -16.40
CA ALA A 329 -18.80 -9.84 -15.73
C ALA A 329 -19.11 -10.94 -14.70
N ARG A 330 -20.21 -10.81 -13.94
CA ARG A 330 -20.69 -11.86 -13.04
C ARG A 330 -21.01 -13.16 -13.79
N THR A 331 -21.75 -13.07 -14.88
CA THR A 331 -22.12 -14.25 -15.69
C THR A 331 -20.87 -14.94 -16.26
N GLU A 332 -19.90 -14.18 -16.76
CA GLU A 332 -18.64 -14.71 -17.29
C GLU A 332 -17.81 -15.40 -16.19
N ARG A 333 -17.71 -14.80 -15.00
CA ARG A 333 -17.02 -15.40 -13.85
C ARG A 333 -17.67 -16.73 -13.44
N GLU A 334 -19.00 -16.77 -13.32
CA GLU A 334 -19.73 -18.00 -12.97
C GLU A 334 -19.55 -19.08 -14.04
N HIS A 335 -19.56 -18.71 -15.30
CA HIS A 335 -19.31 -19.63 -16.40
C HIS A 335 -17.91 -20.24 -16.34
N THR A 336 -16.90 -19.38 -16.14
CA THR A 336 -15.49 -19.80 -15.99
C THR A 336 -15.30 -20.72 -14.79
N ALA A 337 -15.92 -20.40 -13.65
CA ALA A 337 -15.87 -21.24 -12.45
C ALA A 337 -16.50 -22.63 -12.69
N ARG A 338 -17.65 -22.69 -13.36
CA ARG A 338 -18.31 -23.97 -13.73
C ARG A 338 -17.43 -24.79 -14.68
N GLN A 339 -16.79 -24.17 -15.66
CA GLN A 339 -15.86 -24.85 -16.57
C GLN A 339 -14.64 -25.42 -15.82
N ALA A 340 -14.05 -24.62 -14.91
CA ALA A 340 -12.93 -25.06 -14.09
C ALA A 340 -13.32 -26.26 -13.20
N ALA A 341 -14.46 -26.19 -12.51
CA ALA A 341 -15.00 -27.29 -11.71
C ALA A 341 -15.22 -28.57 -12.54
N ALA A 342 -15.81 -28.44 -13.73
CA ALA A 342 -16.04 -29.58 -14.63
C ALA A 342 -14.71 -30.22 -15.12
N ARG A 343 -13.65 -29.45 -15.33
CA ARG A 343 -12.31 -29.98 -15.67
C ARG A 343 -11.73 -30.78 -14.51
N VAL A 344 -11.78 -30.25 -13.28
CA VAL A 344 -11.28 -30.94 -12.09
C VAL A 344 -12.00 -32.26 -11.88
N THR A 345 -13.34 -32.29 -12.02
CA THR A 345 -14.14 -33.51 -11.88
C THR A 345 -13.76 -34.54 -12.95
N ARG A 346 -13.55 -34.16 -14.20
CA ARG A 346 -13.11 -35.08 -15.26
C ARG A 346 -11.72 -35.65 -15.00
N THR A 347 -10.78 -34.85 -14.50
CA THR A 347 -9.43 -35.28 -14.17
C THR A 347 -9.44 -36.24 -12.97
N GLY A 348 -10.25 -35.98 -11.93
CA GLY A 348 -10.42 -36.83 -10.78
C GLY A 348 -11.03 -38.21 -11.12
N VAL A 349 -12.02 -38.25 -12.02
CA VAL A 349 -12.60 -39.50 -12.53
C VAL A 349 -11.59 -40.31 -13.35
N ALA A 350 -10.74 -39.64 -14.14
CA ALA A 350 -9.68 -40.30 -14.93
C ALA A 350 -8.59 -40.93 -14.05
N VAL A 351 -8.23 -40.30 -12.93
CA VAL A 351 -7.24 -40.85 -11.96
C VAL A 351 -7.82 -42.10 -11.26
N ASN A 352 -9.08 -42.08 -10.84
CA ASN A 352 -9.70 -43.22 -10.19
C ASN A 352 -9.91 -44.44 -11.15
N ARG A 353 -10.04 -44.23 -12.46
CA ARG A 353 -10.13 -45.33 -13.43
C ARG A 353 -8.80 -46.00 -13.79
N ARG A 354 -7.66 -45.38 -13.43
CA ARG A 354 -6.31 -45.97 -13.62
C ARG A 354 -5.79 -46.71 -12.38
N ALA A 355 -6.51 -46.62 -11.26
CA ALA A 355 -6.16 -47.27 -9.98
C ALA A 355 -6.97 -48.53 -9.65
N VAL A 356 -7.68 -49.13 -10.63
CA VAL A 356 -8.39 -50.41 -10.51
C VAL A 356 -7.78 -51.43 -11.45
#